data_93cd5f1fa3ea54f984435b0e0c855acc
#
_entry.id   93cd5f1fa3ea54f984435b0e0c855acc
#
_cell.length_a   1.000
_cell.length_b   1.000
_cell.length_c   1.000
_cell.angle_alpha   90.00
_cell.angle_beta   90.00
_cell.angle_gamma   90.00
#
_symmetry.space_group_name_H-M   'P 1'
#
loop_
_entity.id
_entity.type
_entity.pdbx_description
1 polymer ?
#
loop_
_entity_poly.entity_id
_entity_poly.type
_entity_poly.pdbx_seq_one_letter_code
_entity_poly.pdbx_strand_id
1 'polypeptide(L)'
;MINRVVLVGRLTKDPEFRTTPSGVSIANFTLAINRNFKNKDNETDCDFINCIAFRKLAENVDNFIGKGSLVGVDGRIQSGSYENKEGKRVFVTEVVCDSVQFLEPKGNKSDNVSQGQQRGTKNQQTGNASSDNPFTNANSQVDIDDSDLPF
;
A
#
# COMPACT_ATOMS: atom_id res chain seq x y z
N MET A 1 -25.86 16.56 2.30
CA MET A 1 -25.37 15.37 3.02
C MET A 1 -24.05 14.96 2.42
N ILE A 2 -23.08 14.54 3.24
CA ILE A 2 -21.75 14.12 2.77
C ILE A 2 -21.57 12.67 3.18
N ASN A 3 -21.11 11.82 2.23
CA ASN A 3 -20.71 10.44 2.47
C ASN A 3 -19.37 10.22 1.74
N ARG A 4 -18.29 10.43 2.47
CA ARG A 4 -16.92 10.33 1.95
C ARG A 4 -16.02 9.68 2.99
N VAL A 5 -15.15 8.78 2.54
CA VAL A 5 -14.18 8.12 3.40
C VAL A 5 -12.85 8.02 2.68
N VAL A 6 -11.77 8.30 3.42
CA VAL A 6 -10.40 8.13 2.94
C VAL A 6 -9.69 7.17 3.90
N LEU A 7 -9.13 6.10 3.38
CA LEU A 7 -8.48 5.04 4.14
C LEU A 7 -7.09 4.79 3.60
N VAL A 8 -6.14 4.56 4.50
CA VAL A 8 -4.81 4.03 4.15
C VAL A 8 -4.60 2.76 4.95
N GLY A 9 -4.31 1.67 4.25
CA GLY A 9 -4.14 0.37 4.89
C GLY A 9 -3.47 -0.66 3.98
N ARG A 10 -3.23 -1.85 4.53
CA ARG A 10 -2.65 -2.97 3.80
C ARG A 10 -3.71 -4.01 3.46
N LEU A 11 -3.61 -4.60 2.27
CA LEU A 11 -4.46 -5.73 1.91
C LEU A 11 -4.17 -6.95 2.78
N THR A 12 -5.22 -7.55 3.34
CA THR A 12 -5.11 -8.77 4.16
C THR A 12 -4.90 -10.03 3.34
N LYS A 13 -5.44 -10.03 2.12
CA LYS A 13 -5.36 -11.12 1.12
C LYS A 13 -5.38 -10.52 -0.28
N ASP A 14 -5.13 -11.36 -1.29
CA ASP A 14 -5.26 -10.95 -2.68
C ASP A 14 -6.71 -10.53 -2.99
N PRO A 15 -6.92 -9.55 -3.89
CA PRO A 15 -8.25 -9.14 -4.30
C PRO A 15 -9.04 -10.30 -4.93
N GLU A 16 -10.31 -10.38 -4.62
CA GLU A 16 -11.22 -11.32 -5.26
C GLU A 16 -11.86 -10.65 -6.48
N PHE A 17 -11.31 -10.94 -7.64
CA PHE A 17 -11.80 -10.41 -8.91
C PHE A 17 -12.89 -11.31 -9.49
N ARG A 18 -13.98 -10.70 -9.99
CA ARG A 18 -15.04 -11.37 -10.71
C ARG A 18 -15.66 -10.44 -11.73
N THR A 19 -16.26 -11.04 -12.77
CA THR A 19 -17.04 -10.31 -13.76
C THR A 19 -18.51 -10.74 -13.66
N THR A 20 -19.40 -9.77 -13.63
CA THR A 20 -20.85 -10.05 -13.64
C THR A 20 -21.30 -10.57 -15.00
N PRO A 21 -22.46 -11.26 -15.10
CA PRO A 21 -23.03 -11.66 -16.40
C PRO A 21 -23.24 -10.47 -17.36
N SER A 22 -23.43 -9.27 -16.84
CA SER A 22 -23.54 -8.02 -17.61
C SER A 22 -22.22 -7.43 -18.05
N GLY A 23 -21.07 -8.10 -17.77
CA GLY A 23 -19.73 -7.66 -18.18
C GLY A 23 -19.09 -6.62 -17.28
N VAL A 24 -19.58 -6.39 -16.07
CA VAL A 24 -19.00 -5.44 -15.12
C VAL A 24 -17.95 -6.15 -14.26
N SER A 25 -16.71 -5.66 -14.31
CA SER A 25 -15.63 -6.12 -13.45
C SER A 25 -15.83 -5.62 -12.01
N ILE A 26 -15.64 -6.50 -11.04
CA ILE A 26 -15.75 -6.23 -9.61
C ILE A 26 -14.54 -6.83 -8.91
N ALA A 27 -13.91 -6.05 -8.03
CA ALA A 27 -12.85 -6.54 -7.14
C ALA A 27 -13.23 -6.25 -5.68
N ASN A 28 -13.25 -7.30 -4.86
CA ASN A 28 -13.45 -7.21 -3.42
C ASN A 28 -12.13 -7.41 -2.72
N PHE A 29 -11.80 -6.57 -1.75
CA PHE A 29 -10.60 -6.70 -0.94
C PHE A 29 -10.83 -6.13 0.46
N THR A 30 -10.02 -6.56 1.42
CA THR A 30 -10.11 -6.12 2.81
C THR A 30 -8.84 -5.40 3.20
N LEU A 31 -8.97 -4.20 3.75
CA LEU A 31 -7.88 -3.41 4.29
C LEU A 31 -7.74 -3.65 5.79
N ALA A 32 -6.51 -3.88 6.23
CA ALA A 32 -6.10 -3.79 7.63
C ALA A 32 -5.58 -2.38 7.88
N ILE A 33 -6.22 -1.68 8.80
CA ILE A 33 -5.89 -0.31 9.19
C ILE A 33 -5.54 -0.31 10.67
N ASN A 34 -4.30 0.05 10.98
CA ASN A 34 -3.85 0.13 12.36
C ASN A 34 -4.51 1.31 13.07
N ARG A 35 -4.98 1.08 14.29
CA ARG A 35 -5.45 2.16 15.15
C ARG A 35 -4.29 2.99 15.68
N ASN A 36 -4.52 4.29 15.84
CA ASN A 36 -3.49 5.20 16.34
C ASN A 36 -3.15 5.00 17.82
N PHE A 37 -4.03 4.30 18.56
CA PHE A 37 -3.87 4.07 19.99
C PHE A 37 -3.56 2.60 20.26
N LYS A 38 -2.64 2.37 21.20
CA LYS A 38 -2.34 1.04 21.70
C LYS A 38 -3.37 0.63 22.76
N ASN A 39 -3.69 -0.65 22.80
CA ASN A 39 -4.53 -1.24 23.84
C ASN A 39 -3.77 -1.32 25.18
N LYS A 40 -4.45 -1.85 26.24
CA LYS A 40 -3.87 -2.01 27.57
C LYS A 40 -2.65 -2.92 27.61
N ASP A 41 -2.52 -3.82 26.64
CA ASP A 41 -1.42 -4.78 26.50
C ASP A 41 -0.27 -4.24 25.63
N ASN A 42 -0.30 -2.93 25.30
CA ASN A 42 0.68 -2.24 24.45
C ASN A 42 0.71 -2.74 23.00
N GLU A 43 -0.33 -3.44 22.56
CA GLU A 43 -0.51 -3.91 21.19
C GLU A 43 -1.34 -2.93 20.36
N THR A 44 -1.09 -2.89 19.07
CA THR A 44 -1.85 -2.05 18.14
C THR A 44 -2.96 -2.88 17.51
N ASP A 45 -4.20 -2.53 17.82
CA ASP A 45 -5.37 -3.13 17.18
C ASP A 45 -5.49 -2.71 15.72
N CYS A 46 -6.07 -3.58 14.91
CA CYS A 46 -6.36 -3.33 13.51
C CYS A 46 -7.87 -3.36 13.26
N ASP A 47 -8.34 -2.42 12.46
CA ASP A 47 -9.67 -2.46 11.88
C ASP A 47 -9.63 -3.08 10.50
N PHE A 48 -10.55 -4.01 10.22
CA PHE A 48 -10.66 -4.68 8.94
C PHE A 48 -11.85 -4.11 8.17
N ILE A 49 -11.57 -3.43 7.08
CA ILE A 49 -12.59 -2.73 6.29
C ILE A 49 -12.71 -3.39 4.92
N ASN A 50 -13.93 -3.83 4.60
CA ASN A 50 -14.24 -4.38 3.29
C ASN A 50 -14.41 -3.26 2.27
N CYS A 51 -13.72 -3.39 1.15
CA CYS A 51 -13.73 -2.47 0.04
C CYS A 51 -14.17 -3.17 -1.24
N ILE A 52 -14.90 -2.46 -2.08
CA ILE A 52 -15.33 -2.94 -3.37
C ILE A 52 -15.00 -1.91 -4.46
N ALA A 53 -14.36 -2.37 -5.52
CA ALA A 53 -14.06 -1.57 -6.71
C ALA A 53 -14.81 -2.11 -7.91
N PHE A 54 -15.16 -1.22 -8.84
CA PHE A 54 -15.93 -1.55 -10.02
C PHE A 54 -15.21 -1.17 -11.31
N ARG A 55 -15.53 -1.86 -12.40
CA ARG A 55 -15.10 -1.56 -13.78
C ARG A 55 -13.56 -1.51 -13.88
N LYS A 56 -13.04 -0.48 -14.51
CA LYS A 56 -11.60 -0.31 -14.73
C LYS A 56 -10.79 -0.23 -13.43
N LEU A 57 -11.37 0.33 -12.38
CA LEU A 57 -10.72 0.36 -11.07
C LEU A 57 -10.52 -1.05 -10.49
N ALA A 58 -11.50 -1.95 -10.67
CA ALA A 58 -11.39 -3.35 -10.27
C ALA A 58 -10.28 -4.08 -11.02
N GLU A 59 -10.14 -3.85 -12.31
CA GLU A 59 -9.06 -4.42 -13.13
C GLU A 59 -7.68 -3.93 -12.69
N ASN A 60 -7.56 -2.64 -12.38
CA ASN A 60 -6.31 -2.07 -11.86
C ASN A 60 -5.95 -2.66 -10.49
N VAL A 61 -6.92 -2.81 -9.61
CA VAL A 61 -6.73 -3.44 -8.29
C VAL A 61 -6.22 -4.87 -8.44
N ASP A 62 -6.85 -5.68 -9.29
CA ASP A 62 -6.45 -7.06 -9.52
C ASP A 62 -5.05 -7.17 -10.14
N ASN A 63 -4.73 -6.33 -11.12
CA ASN A 63 -3.46 -6.39 -11.84
C ASN A 63 -2.25 -5.88 -11.04
N PHE A 64 -2.44 -4.89 -10.17
CA PHE A 64 -1.32 -4.13 -9.59
C PHE A 64 -1.10 -4.35 -8.10
N ILE A 65 -2.09 -4.83 -7.36
CA ILE A 65 -1.97 -5.04 -5.91
C ILE A 65 -2.28 -6.48 -5.52
N GLY A 66 -1.69 -6.89 -4.39
CA GLY A 66 -1.88 -8.20 -3.81
C GLY A 66 -1.81 -8.13 -2.30
N LYS A 67 -1.84 -9.28 -1.65
CA LYS A 67 -1.70 -9.41 -0.19
C LYS A 67 -0.52 -8.61 0.33
N GLY A 68 -0.76 -7.78 1.34
CA GLY A 68 0.26 -6.96 2.02
C GLY A 68 0.53 -5.61 1.36
N SER A 69 0.06 -5.34 0.13
CA SER A 69 0.23 -4.04 -0.54
C SER A 69 -0.37 -2.90 0.28
N LEU A 70 0.36 -1.81 0.40
CA LEU A 70 -0.12 -0.58 1.02
C LEU A 70 -0.85 0.27 -0.03
N VAL A 71 -2.09 0.61 0.27
CA VAL A 71 -2.93 1.39 -0.63
C VAL A 71 -3.68 2.50 0.10
N GLY A 72 -3.94 3.59 -0.60
CA GLY A 72 -4.88 4.63 -0.22
C GLY A 72 -6.19 4.46 -0.99
N VAL A 73 -7.30 4.41 -0.30
CA VAL A 73 -8.64 4.30 -0.86
C VAL A 73 -9.40 5.58 -0.57
N ASP A 74 -10.01 6.14 -1.59
CA ASP A 74 -10.97 7.22 -1.48
C ASP A 74 -12.32 6.72 -2.04
N GLY A 75 -13.39 6.90 -1.30
CA GLY A 75 -14.68 6.37 -1.66
C GLY A 75 -15.81 6.80 -0.73
N ARG A 76 -16.88 6.02 -0.71
CA ARG A 76 -18.05 6.23 0.13
C ARG A 76 -18.46 4.95 0.85
N ILE A 77 -19.06 5.10 2.03
CA ILE A 77 -19.64 3.98 2.77
C ILE A 77 -20.97 3.59 2.13
N GLN A 78 -21.16 2.29 1.96
CA GLN A 78 -22.41 1.71 1.54
C GLN A 78 -22.82 0.61 2.52
N SER A 79 -24.05 0.66 2.99
CA SER A 79 -24.62 -0.41 3.78
C SER A 79 -25.65 -1.18 2.94
N GLY A 80 -25.62 -2.49 3.09
CA GLY A 80 -26.57 -3.39 2.44
C GLY A 80 -27.02 -4.47 3.41
N SER A 81 -27.95 -5.29 3.01
CA SER A 81 -28.32 -6.49 3.73
C SER A 81 -28.62 -7.61 2.76
N TYR A 82 -28.26 -8.81 3.12
CA TYR A 82 -28.64 -10.03 2.40
C TYR A 82 -29.17 -11.07 3.39
N GLU A 83 -29.94 -11.99 2.91
CA GLU A 83 -30.44 -13.12 3.65
C GLU A 83 -29.45 -14.28 3.51
N ASN A 84 -28.98 -14.81 4.65
CA ASN A 84 -28.10 -15.97 4.62
C ASN A 84 -28.89 -17.26 4.35
N LYS A 85 -28.19 -18.39 4.20
CA LYS A 85 -28.78 -19.70 3.94
C LYS A 85 -29.74 -20.18 5.06
N GLU A 86 -29.66 -19.57 6.23
CA GLU A 86 -30.49 -19.87 7.40
C GLU A 86 -31.72 -18.95 7.51
N GLY A 87 -31.95 -18.06 6.52
CA GLY A 87 -33.07 -17.11 6.54
C GLY A 87 -32.85 -15.90 7.45
N LYS A 88 -31.63 -15.69 7.96
CA LYS A 88 -31.29 -14.54 8.79
C LYS A 88 -30.79 -13.37 7.94
N ARG A 89 -31.28 -12.17 8.24
CA ARG A 89 -30.84 -10.95 7.60
C ARG A 89 -29.48 -10.52 8.17
N VAL A 90 -28.49 -10.46 7.30
CA VAL A 90 -27.11 -10.01 7.61
C VAL A 90 -26.91 -8.62 7.03
N PHE A 91 -26.52 -7.67 7.88
CA PHE A 91 -26.16 -6.33 7.44
C PHE A 91 -24.68 -6.29 7.11
N VAL A 92 -24.33 -5.71 5.99
CA VAL A 92 -22.95 -5.52 5.54
C VAL A 92 -22.70 -4.03 5.35
N THR A 93 -21.58 -3.57 5.87
CA THR A 93 -21.07 -2.22 5.62
C THR A 93 -19.75 -2.35 4.86
N GLU A 94 -19.66 -1.71 3.73
CA GLU A 94 -18.49 -1.75 2.86
C GLU A 94 -18.17 -0.37 2.30
N VAL A 95 -16.96 -0.19 1.82
CA VAL A 95 -16.52 1.03 1.17
C VAL A 95 -16.52 0.81 -0.34
N VAL A 96 -17.33 1.58 -1.04
CA VAL A 96 -17.31 1.63 -2.50
C VAL A 96 -16.21 2.60 -2.92
N CYS A 97 -15.18 2.05 -3.58
CA CYS A 97 -14.01 2.81 -3.98
C CYS A 97 -14.32 3.65 -5.22
N ASP A 98 -14.02 4.94 -5.15
CA ASP A 98 -14.01 5.85 -6.29
C ASP A 98 -12.59 6.01 -6.86
N SER A 99 -11.57 5.90 -6.00
CA SER A 99 -10.16 5.92 -6.37
C SER A 99 -9.33 5.01 -5.45
N VAL A 100 -8.32 4.37 -6.01
CA VAL A 100 -7.32 3.59 -5.26
C VAL A 100 -5.93 4.03 -5.69
N GLN A 101 -5.11 4.47 -4.74
CA GLN A 101 -3.74 4.90 -4.93
C GLN A 101 -2.79 3.82 -4.42
N PHE A 102 -1.82 3.43 -5.23
CA PHE A 102 -0.79 2.47 -4.85
C PHE A 102 0.35 3.24 -4.17
N LEU A 103 0.56 3.01 -2.88
CA LEU A 103 1.50 3.78 -2.05
C LEU A 103 2.87 3.11 -1.91
N GLU A 104 2.99 1.85 -2.34
CA GLU A 104 4.27 1.15 -2.41
C GLU A 104 4.57 0.78 -3.86
N PRO A 105 5.81 1.00 -4.33
CA PRO A 105 6.23 0.43 -5.60
C PRO A 105 6.17 -1.09 -5.49
N LYS A 106 5.77 -1.75 -6.57
CA LYS A 106 5.80 -3.20 -6.67
C LYS A 106 7.23 -3.65 -6.40
N GLY A 107 7.49 -4.17 -5.19
CA GLY A 107 8.81 -4.66 -4.82
C GLY A 107 9.22 -5.71 -5.85
N ASN A 108 10.34 -5.50 -6.52
CA ASN A 108 11.04 -6.58 -7.16
C ASN A 108 11.20 -7.65 -6.08
N LYS A 109 10.61 -8.82 -6.31
CA LYS A 109 11.06 -10.04 -5.64
C LYS A 109 12.53 -10.18 -6.03
N SER A 110 13.42 -9.63 -5.21
CA SER A 110 14.81 -10.01 -5.24
C SER A 110 14.82 -11.47 -4.84
N ASP A 111 14.94 -12.32 -5.83
CA ASP A 111 15.35 -13.70 -5.64
C ASP A 111 16.63 -13.66 -4.80
N ASN A 112 16.48 -14.03 -3.55
CA ASN A 112 17.57 -14.20 -2.62
C ASN A 112 18.28 -15.50 -3.05
N VAL A 113 19.12 -15.40 -4.07
CA VAL A 113 20.08 -16.45 -4.41
C VAL A 113 21.20 -16.36 -3.39
N SER A 114 21.05 -17.15 -2.36
CA SER A 114 22.13 -17.58 -1.50
C SER A 114 23.16 -18.32 -2.34
N GLN A 115 24.33 -17.77 -2.54
CA GLN A 115 25.51 -18.51 -2.95
C GLN A 115 26.71 -17.79 -2.33
N GLY A 116 27.26 -18.34 -1.27
CA GLY A 116 28.24 -19.42 -1.33
C GLY A 116 29.62 -18.82 -1.47
N GLN A 117 30.33 -18.82 -0.35
CA GLN A 117 31.76 -18.53 -0.19
C GLN A 117 32.61 -19.06 -1.33
N GLN A 118 33.56 -18.24 -1.81
CA GLN A 118 34.92 -18.74 -2.00
C GLN A 118 35.96 -17.62 -1.95
N ARG A 119 36.96 -17.90 -1.14
CA ARG A 119 38.22 -17.16 -0.94
C ARG A 119 39.03 -17.08 -2.23
N GLY A 120 39.76 -15.99 -2.40
CA GLY A 120 40.81 -15.93 -3.41
C GLY A 120 41.55 -14.60 -3.40
N THR A 121 42.69 -14.64 -2.87
CA THR A 121 43.77 -13.72 -2.62
C THR A 121 44.29 -12.94 -3.83
N LYS A 122 44.76 -11.70 -3.56
CA LYS A 122 45.95 -11.01 -4.11
C LYS A 122 45.92 -10.28 -5.44
N ASN A 123 46.16 -9.04 -5.37
CA ASN A 123 47.33 -8.23 -5.78
C ASN A 123 47.12 -7.18 -6.88
N GLN A 124 47.38 -5.95 -6.46
CA GLN A 124 48.16 -4.86 -7.06
C GLN A 124 47.73 -4.23 -8.41
N GLN A 125 47.51 -2.95 -8.32
CA GLN A 125 48.25 -1.81 -8.86
C GLN A 125 47.65 -1.09 -10.08
N THR A 126 47.48 0.20 -9.84
CA THR A 126 47.59 1.37 -10.76
C THR A 126 46.59 1.56 -11.88
N GLY A 127 45.92 2.73 -11.84
CA GLY A 127 45.28 3.30 -13.00
C GLY A 127 44.30 4.42 -12.67
N ASN A 128 44.83 5.61 -12.61
CA ASN A 128 44.17 6.90 -12.57
C ASN A 128 43.06 7.04 -13.62
N ALA A 129 41.83 7.33 -13.20
CA ALA A 129 40.87 8.03 -14.05
C ALA A 129 39.85 8.74 -13.15
N SER A 130 39.94 10.03 -13.14
CA SER A 130 38.99 11.01 -12.62
C SER A 130 37.60 10.76 -13.16
N SER A 131 36.68 10.41 -12.25
CA SER A 131 35.25 10.54 -12.49
C SER A 131 34.75 11.73 -11.68
N ASP A 132 34.45 12.80 -12.38
CA ASP A 132 33.73 13.96 -11.90
C ASP A 132 32.42 13.52 -11.24
N ASN A 133 32.40 13.58 -9.94
CA ASN A 133 31.17 13.45 -9.17
C ASN A 133 30.73 14.87 -8.80
N PRO A 134 29.68 15.43 -9.40
CA PRO A 134 29.26 16.82 -9.18
C PRO A 134 28.71 17.09 -7.77
N PHE A 135 28.64 16.08 -6.90
CA PHE A 135 28.07 16.19 -5.56
C PHE A 135 29.08 16.15 -4.41
N THR A 136 30.39 16.17 -4.69
CA THR A 136 31.42 16.12 -3.64
C THR A 136 31.67 17.47 -2.94
N ASN A 137 30.94 18.52 -3.27
CA ASN A 137 31.15 19.85 -2.70
C ASN A 137 29.96 20.38 -1.87
N ALA A 138 29.14 19.48 -1.27
CA ALA A 138 28.06 19.86 -0.38
C ALA A 138 28.47 19.75 1.10
N ASN A 139 29.59 20.36 1.48
CA ASN A 139 29.93 20.59 2.88
C ASN A 139 29.91 22.09 3.21
N SER A 140 28.86 22.79 2.72
CA SER A 140 28.50 24.09 3.24
C SER A 140 27.42 23.87 4.29
N GLN A 141 27.78 24.02 5.56
CA GLN A 141 26.83 24.23 6.62
C GLN A 141 25.90 25.39 6.21
N VAL A 142 24.64 25.04 5.96
CA VAL A 142 23.60 26.04 5.80
C VAL A 142 23.21 26.46 7.22
N ASP A 143 23.73 27.62 7.65
CA ASP A 143 23.32 28.28 8.86
C ASP A 143 21.92 28.88 8.58
N ILE A 144 20.87 28.21 9.08
CA ILE A 144 19.50 28.71 8.99
C ILE A 144 19.29 29.55 10.22
N ASP A 145 19.26 30.87 10.07
CA ASP A 145 18.93 31.80 11.12
C ASP A 145 17.41 31.71 11.41
N ASP A 146 17.04 31.62 12.70
CA ASP A 146 15.65 31.53 13.18
C ASP A 146 14.78 32.73 12.76
N SER A 147 15.40 33.80 12.25
CA SER A 147 14.71 34.97 11.74
C SER A 147 14.11 34.81 10.34
N ASP A 148 14.48 33.74 9.60
CA ASP A 148 14.00 33.48 8.24
C ASP A 148 12.77 32.53 8.19
N LEU A 149 12.26 32.12 9.35
CA LEU A 149 11.07 31.31 9.46
C LEU A 149 9.80 32.17 9.43
N PRO A 150 8.81 31.90 8.55
CA PRO A 150 7.64 32.75 8.35
C PRO A 150 6.52 32.57 9.41
N PHE A 151 6.88 32.13 10.62
CA PHE A 151 5.91 32.01 11.74
C PHE A 151 6.49 32.42 13.07
#